data_b2c1871c1a67b74750502be541c75b7f
#
_entry.id   b2c1871c1a67b74750502be541c75b7f
#
_cell.length_a   1.000
_cell.length_b   1.000
_cell.length_c   1.000
_cell.angle_alpha   90.00
_cell.angle_beta   90.00
_cell.angle_gamma   90.00
#
_symmetry.space_group_name_H-M   'P 1'
#
loop_
_entity.id
_entity.type
_entity.pdbx_description
1 polymer ?
#
loop_
_entity_poly.entity_id
_entity_poly.type
_entity_poly.pdbx_seq_one_letter_code
_entity_poly.pdbx_strand_id
1 'polypeptide(L)'
;MCLAQGHPDERFSLRVVINDEKIRVTVPVRTKNNHIFSVVDSLAPQEPRDKTDMYAILRQVAETAPRRGLMVLVSDLLADRAGLFKGLRLLRQRGHDVLVFHVMDDEELDFPFSGPTRFEGLELPDHVNCNPRALREGYLAALH
;
A
#
# COMPACT_ATOMS: atom_id res chain seq x y z
N MET A 1 -2.83 2.23 -2.75
CA MET A 1 -1.43 2.32 -2.29
C MET A 1 -0.86 3.71 -2.51
N CYS A 2 -0.19 4.26 -1.55
CA CYS A 2 0.46 5.58 -1.65
C CYS A 2 1.96 5.43 -1.41
N LEU A 3 2.80 6.03 -2.26
CA LEU A 3 4.24 6.07 -2.12
C LEU A 3 4.71 7.51 -1.99
N ALA A 4 5.45 7.81 -0.93
CA ALA A 4 6.09 9.10 -0.73
C ALA A 4 7.61 8.98 -0.86
N GLN A 5 8.24 9.96 -1.49
CA GLN A 5 9.69 10.01 -1.68
C GLN A 5 10.25 11.34 -1.19
N GLY A 6 11.25 11.28 -0.30
CA GLY A 6 12.03 12.44 0.14
C GLY A 6 13.47 12.38 -0.35
N HIS A 7 14.12 13.52 -0.55
CA HIS A 7 15.54 13.65 -0.91
C HIS A 7 16.31 14.28 0.26
N PRO A 8 17.51 13.75 0.63
CA PRO A 8 18.22 14.21 1.82
C PRO A 8 18.86 15.61 1.72
N ASP A 9 19.08 16.14 0.51
CA ASP A 9 19.82 17.40 0.30
C ASP A 9 18.95 18.62 -0.02
N GLU A 10 17.62 18.42 -0.22
CA GLU A 10 16.70 19.52 -0.45
C GLU A 10 15.59 19.47 0.59
N ARG A 11 15.24 20.64 1.13
CA ARG A 11 14.09 20.83 2.02
C ARG A 11 12.91 19.99 1.56
N PHE A 12 12.68 18.87 2.25
CA PHE A 12 11.64 17.86 2.06
C PHE A 12 10.81 18.00 0.78
N SER A 13 11.19 17.31 -0.26
CA SER A 13 10.38 17.20 -1.45
C SER A 13 9.56 15.91 -1.41
N LEU A 14 8.25 16.05 -1.40
CA LEU A 14 7.33 14.92 -1.35
C LEU A 14 6.75 14.66 -2.73
N ARG A 15 6.94 13.47 -3.24
CA ARG A 15 6.25 12.96 -4.41
C ARG A 15 5.30 11.85 -3.98
N VAL A 16 4.02 11.99 -4.30
CA VAL A 16 3.02 10.96 -4.02
C VAL A 16 2.63 10.27 -5.31
N VAL A 17 2.55 8.96 -5.24
CA VAL A 17 2.14 8.10 -6.34
C VAL A 17 0.96 7.28 -5.87
N ILE A 18 -0.18 7.45 -6.51
CA ILE A 18 -1.41 6.73 -6.21
C ILE A 18 -1.58 5.64 -7.25
N ASN A 19 -1.77 4.43 -6.81
CA ASN A 19 -1.83 3.25 -7.68
C ASN A 19 -3.00 2.33 -7.35
N ASP A 20 -3.51 1.70 -8.39
CA ASP A 20 -4.21 0.43 -8.38
C ASP A 20 -3.50 -0.53 -9.35
N GLU A 21 -3.98 -0.74 -10.57
CA GLU A 21 -3.24 -1.51 -11.59
C GLU A 21 -2.08 -0.74 -12.23
N LYS A 22 -2.15 0.60 -12.27
CA LYS A 22 -1.15 1.49 -12.90
C LYS A 22 -0.97 2.75 -12.06
N ILE A 23 0.16 3.43 -12.25
CA ILE A 23 0.36 4.75 -11.68
C ILE A 23 -0.66 5.71 -12.28
N ARG A 24 -1.67 6.10 -11.50
CA ARG A 24 -2.73 7.02 -11.94
C ARG A 24 -2.35 8.48 -11.78
N VAL A 25 -1.84 8.81 -10.60
CA VAL A 25 -1.56 10.20 -10.24
C VAL A 25 -0.14 10.29 -9.70
N THR A 26 0.62 11.22 -10.23
CA THR A 26 1.90 11.61 -9.68
C THR A 26 1.82 13.07 -9.29
N VAL A 27 1.84 13.35 -7.99
CA VAL A 27 1.94 14.73 -7.50
C VAL A 27 3.41 15.14 -7.56
N PRO A 28 3.75 16.21 -8.33
CA PRO A 28 5.14 16.61 -8.49
C PRO A 28 5.73 17.13 -7.18
N VAL A 29 7.03 17.01 -7.08
CA VAL A 29 7.83 17.45 -5.94
C VAL A 29 7.63 18.95 -5.69
N ARG A 30 7.19 19.32 -4.47
CA ARG A 30 7.12 20.71 -4.01
C ARG A 30 7.49 20.80 -2.53
N THR A 31 8.11 21.91 -2.14
CA THR A 31 8.60 22.17 -0.78
C THR A 31 7.69 23.07 0.05
N LYS A 32 6.51 23.44 -0.45
CA LYS A 32 5.60 24.36 0.24
C LYS A 32 4.70 23.61 1.23
N ASN A 33 4.40 24.23 2.38
CA ASN A 33 3.54 23.65 3.43
C ASN A 33 2.14 23.23 2.93
N ASN A 34 1.62 23.88 1.88
CA ASN A 34 0.32 23.53 1.31
C ASN A 34 0.36 22.30 0.38
N HIS A 35 1.52 21.69 0.18
CA HIS A 35 1.65 20.52 -0.72
C HIS A 35 0.87 19.31 -0.21
N ILE A 36 0.75 19.16 1.12
CA ILE A 36 -0.02 18.08 1.74
C ILE A 36 -1.51 18.11 1.33
N PHE A 37 -2.10 19.30 1.24
CA PHE A 37 -3.49 19.43 0.79
C PHE A 37 -3.67 18.98 -0.66
N SER A 38 -2.70 19.29 -1.53
CA SER A 38 -2.73 18.80 -2.92
C SER A 38 -2.63 17.27 -2.99
N VAL A 39 -1.93 16.64 -2.05
CA VAL A 39 -1.86 15.18 -1.92
C VAL A 39 -3.22 14.62 -1.49
N VAL A 40 -3.80 15.18 -0.43
CA VAL A 40 -5.12 14.77 0.08
C VAL A 40 -6.20 14.93 -1.00
N ASP A 41 -6.23 16.08 -1.67
CA ASP A 41 -7.17 16.34 -2.77
C ASP A 41 -7.00 15.36 -3.94
N SER A 42 -5.79 14.86 -4.17
CA SER A 42 -5.52 13.86 -5.20
C SER A 42 -5.94 12.44 -4.79
N LEU A 43 -6.05 12.17 -3.48
CA LEU A 43 -6.49 10.88 -2.94
C LEU A 43 -8.02 10.76 -2.89
N ALA A 44 -8.71 11.86 -2.52
CA ALA A 44 -10.13 11.87 -2.24
C ALA A 44 -11.05 11.34 -3.39
N PRO A 45 -10.78 11.60 -4.68
CA PRO A 45 -11.66 11.17 -5.78
C PRO A 45 -11.36 9.76 -6.30
N GLN A 46 -10.45 9.01 -5.69
CA GLN A 46 -10.02 7.71 -6.24
C GLN A 46 -10.94 6.58 -5.74
N GLU A 47 -11.69 5.97 -6.67
CA GLU A 47 -12.40 4.73 -6.42
C GLU A 47 -11.45 3.54 -6.54
N PRO A 48 -11.48 2.58 -5.61
CA PRO A 48 -10.70 1.34 -5.73
C PRO A 48 -11.16 0.55 -6.95
N ARG A 49 -10.22 0.03 -7.73
CA ARG A 49 -10.47 -0.82 -8.90
C ARG A 49 -9.40 -1.91 -8.96
N ASP A 50 -9.82 -3.13 -9.28
CA ASP A 50 -9.06 -4.30 -9.68
C ASP A 50 -7.80 -4.70 -8.87
N LYS A 51 -7.33 -5.92 -9.10
CA LYS A 51 -6.16 -6.50 -8.43
C LYS A 51 -4.88 -5.75 -8.76
N THR A 52 -4.18 -5.29 -7.75
CA THR A 52 -2.92 -4.56 -7.86
C THR A 52 -1.74 -5.50 -8.12
N ASP A 53 -1.04 -5.37 -9.26
CA ASP A 53 0.29 -5.94 -9.44
C ASP A 53 1.34 -5.10 -8.70
N MET A 54 1.53 -5.41 -7.42
CA MET A 54 2.45 -4.69 -6.53
C MET A 54 3.89 -4.69 -7.07
N TYR A 55 4.35 -5.80 -7.68
CA TYR A 55 5.71 -5.85 -8.24
C TYR A 55 5.89 -4.90 -9.42
N ALA A 56 4.94 -4.91 -10.35
CA ALA A 56 5.01 -4.03 -11.53
C ALA A 56 5.06 -2.55 -11.13
N ILE A 57 4.25 -2.16 -10.14
CA ILE A 57 4.21 -0.79 -9.62
C ILE A 57 5.51 -0.42 -8.92
N LEU A 58 5.99 -1.24 -7.97
CA LEU A 58 7.23 -0.96 -7.25
C LEU A 58 8.44 -0.92 -8.20
N ARG A 59 8.46 -1.75 -9.24
CA ARG A 59 9.46 -1.70 -10.30
C ARG A 59 9.40 -0.39 -11.07
N GLN A 60 8.22 0.03 -11.51
CA GLN A 60 8.05 1.30 -12.24
C GLN A 60 8.47 2.49 -11.38
N VAL A 61 8.11 2.50 -10.09
CA VAL A 61 8.57 3.52 -9.16
C VAL A 61 10.10 3.50 -9.04
N ALA A 62 10.70 2.32 -8.86
CA ALA A 62 12.16 2.18 -8.78
C ALA A 62 12.88 2.67 -10.04
N GLU A 63 12.28 2.49 -11.23
CA GLU A 63 12.85 2.94 -12.51
C GLU A 63 12.76 4.46 -12.68
N THR A 64 11.69 5.09 -12.17
CA THR A 64 11.40 6.53 -12.36
C THR A 64 11.87 7.40 -11.22
N ALA A 65 12.16 6.82 -10.06
CA ALA A 65 12.62 7.55 -8.89
C ALA A 65 14.10 7.97 -9.03
N PRO A 66 14.47 9.19 -8.56
CA PRO A 66 15.87 9.57 -8.43
C PRO A 66 16.63 8.56 -7.55
N ARG A 67 17.93 8.49 -7.73
CA ARG A 67 18.77 7.64 -6.90
C ARG A 67 18.81 8.14 -5.46
N ARG A 68 18.57 7.24 -4.51
CA ARG A 68 18.54 7.46 -3.04
C ARG A 68 17.39 8.36 -2.58
N GLY A 69 16.73 7.94 -1.54
CA GLY A 69 15.65 8.65 -0.88
C GLY A 69 14.86 7.73 0.02
N LEU A 70 13.96 8.30 0.82
CA LEU A 70 13.02 7.55 1.63
C LEU A 70 11.78 7.22 0.79
N MET A 71 11.45 5.95 0.68
CA MET A 71 10.20 5.44 0.11
C MET A 71 9.25 5.04 1.23
N VAL A 72 8.07 5.63 1.24
CA VAL A 72 7.03 5.29 2.21
C VAL A 72 5.91 4.59 1.46
N LEU A 73 5.68 3.32 1.78
CA LEU A 73 4.57 2.52 1.28
C LEU A 73 3.45 2.51 2.32
N VAL A 74 2.26 2.95 1.94
CA VAL A 74 1.05 2.88 2.77
C VAL A 74 0.05 1.99 2.05
N SER A 75 -0.31 0.86 2.62
CA SER A 75 -1.18 -0.14 1.98
C SER A 75 -1.72 -1.14 3.01
N ASP A 76 -2.86 -1.76 2.70
CA ASP A 76 -3.38 -2.95 3.38
C ASP A 76 -2.59 -4.23 3.06
N LEU A 77 -1.67 -4.15 2.09
CA LEU A 77 -0.82 -5.25 1.63
C LEU A 77 -1.58 -6.48 1.11
N LEU A 78 -2.85 -6.33 0.72
CA LEU A 78 -3.67 -7.39 0.11
C LEU A 78 -3.21 -7.67 -1.33
N ALA A 79 -1.98 -8.16 -1.46
CA ALA A 79 -1.32 -8.42 -2.73
C ALA A 79 -0.46 -9.69 -2.67
N ASP A 80 0.06 -10.13 -3.83
CA ASP A 80 1.01 -11.24 -3.87
C ASP A 80 2.28 -10.91 -3.05
N ARG A 81 2.52 -11.68 -1.98
CA ARG A 81 3.66 -11.50 -1.08
C ARG A 81 5.00 -11.61 -1.80
N ALA A 82 5.12 -12.53 -2.75
CA ALA A 82 6.37 -12.74 -3.48
C ALA A 82 6.71 -11.51 -4.34
N GLY A 83 5.72 -10.97 -5.04
CA GLY A 83 5.82 -9.74 -5.82
C GLY A 83 6.15 -8.52 -4.96
N LEU A 84 5.47 -8.37 -3.82
CA LEU A 84 5.74 -7.31 -2.85
C LEU A 84 7.20 -7.33 -2.40
N PHE A 85 7.68 -8.46 -1.86
CA PHE A 85 9.06 -8.56 -1.37
C PHE A 85 10.10 -8.36 -2.46
N LYS A 86 9.84 -8.83 -3.68
CA LYS A 86 10.71 -8.61 -4.84
C LYS A 86 10.80 -7.11 -5.18
N GLY A 87 9.67 -6.41 -5.16
CA GLY A 87 9.62 -4.97 -5.39
C GLY A 87 10.35 -4.16 -4.32
N LEU A 88 10.14 -4.48 -3.03
CA LEU A 88 10.82 -3.83 -1.91
C LEU A 88 12.34 -4.05 -1.96
N ARG A 89 12.79 -5.26 -2.31
CA ARG A 89 14.23 -5.53 -2.52
C ARG A 89 14.81 -4.69 -3.65
N LEU A 90 14.07 -4.52 -4.75
CA LEU A 90 14.51 -3.70 -5.87
C LEU A 90 14.70 -2.23 -5.46
N LEU A 91 13.78 -1.66 -4.69
CA LEU A 91 13.92 -0.30 -4.15
C LEU A 91 15.18 -0.18 -3.27
N ARG A 92 15.41 -1.13 -2.38
CA ARG A 92 16.61 -1.15 -1.53
C ARG A 92 17.91 -1.30 -2.32
N GLN A 93 17.93 -2.15 -3.34
CA GLN A 93 19.10 -2.31 -4.24
C GLN A 93 19.44 -1.02 -4.99
N ARG A 94 18.43 -0.18 -5.25
CA ARG A 94 18.64 1.15 -5.84
C ARG A 94 19.07 2.22 -4.83
N GLY A 95 19.23 1.85 -3.56
CA GLY A 95 19.74 2.72 -2.50
C GLY A 95 18.66 3.54 -1.80
N HIS A 96 17.38 3.13 -1.92
CA HIS A 96 16.30 3.76 -1.16
C HIS A 96 16.16 3.13 0.22
N ASP A 97 15.91 3.97 1.23
CA ASP A 97 15.34 3.53 2.49
C ASP A 97 13.85 3.28 2.30
N VAL A 98 13.34 2.19 2.86
CA VAL A 98 11.94 1.81 2.68
C VAL A 98 11.25 1.69 4.02
N LEU A 99 10.16 2.45 4.19
CA LEU A 99 9.26 2.37 5.33
C LEU A 99 7.89 1.88 4.82
N VAL A 100 7.33 0.90 5.50
CA VAL A 100 6.02 0.34 5.16
C VAL A 100 5.05 0.61 6.31
N PHE A 101 3.94 1.28 6.01
CA PHE A 101 2.79 1.37 6.89
C PHE A 101 1.75 0.36 6.40
N HIS A 102 1.58 -0.71 7.17
CA HIS A 102 0.52 -1.67 6.98
C HIS A 102 -0.75 -1.12 7.61
N VAL A 103 -1.74 -0.79 6.80
CA VAL A 103 -3.04 -0.27 7.26
C VAL A 103 -3.97 -1.44 7.45
N MET A 104 -4.51 -1.59 8.65
CA MET A 104 -5.42 -2.65 9.03
C MET A 104 -6.54 -2.10 9.88
N ASP A 105 -7.71 -2.71 9.80
CA ASP A 105 -8.80 -2.48 10.73
C ASP A 105 -8.58 -3.23 12.04
N ASP A 106 -9.12 -2.72 13.15
CA ASP A 106 -9.03 -3.38 14.46
C ASP A 106 -9.69 -4.78 14.43
N GLU A 107 -10.75 -4.94 13.64
CA GLU A 107 -11.39 -6.24 13.46
C GLU A 107 -10.51 -7.25 12.70
N GLU A 108 -9.62 -6.79 11.84
CA GLU A 108 -8.62 -7.64 11.18
C GLU A 108 -7.51 -8.05 12.15
N LEU A 109 -7.12 -7.18 13.08
CA LEU A 109 -6.08 -7.48 14.07
C LEU A 109 -6.56 -8.47 15.13
N ASP A 110 -7.77 -8.30 15.62
CA ASP A 110 -8.32 -9.07 16.74
C ASP A 110 -9.15 -10.28 16.31
N PHE A 111 -9.69 -10.24 15.08
CA PHE A 111 -10.62 -11.22 14.52
C PHE A 111 -11.73 -11.62 15.51
N PRO A 112 -12.56 -10.67 15.97
CA PRO A 112 -13.51 -10.87 17.06
C PRO A 112 -14.78 -11.62 16.65
N PHE A 113 -14.87 -12.07 15.42
CA PHE A 113 -16.05 -12.69 14.85
C PHE A 113 -16.42 -14.01 15.54
N SER A 114 -17.71 -14.19 15.87
CA SER A 114 -18.21 -15.38 16.53
C SER A 114 -19.54 -15.83 15.90
N GLY A 115 -19.70 -17.18 15.76
CA GLY A 115 -20.90 -17.75 15.11
C GLY A 115 -20.78 -17.79 13.58
N PRO A 116 -21.76 -18.40 12.90
CA PRO A 116 -21.79 -18.44 11.43
C PRO A 116 -21.75 -17.03 10.83
N THR A 117 -20.71 -16.73 10.09
CA THR A 117 -20.47 -15.41 9.52
C THR A 117 -20.28 -15.53 8.02
N ARG A 118 -20.88 -14.59 7.28
CA ARG A 118 -20.68 -14.42 5.86
C ARG A 118 -19.72 -13.23 5.67
N PHE A 119 -18.54 -13.52 5.14
CA PHE A 119 -17.60 -12.50 4.70
C PHE A 119 -17.85 -12.16 3.24
N GLU A 120 -18.05 -10.89 2.95
CA GLU A 120 -18.28 -10.38 1.59
C GLU A 120 -17.03 -9.60 1.15
N GLY A 121 -16.53 -9.87 -0.05
CA GLY A 121 -15.47 -9.09 -0.66
C GLY A 121 -15.96 -7.69 -1.01
N LEU A 122 -15.21 -6.66 -0.65
CA LEU A 122 -15.53 -5.27 -1.01
C LEU A 122 -15.21 -4.96 -2.47
N GLU A 123 -14.24 -5.65 -3.05
CA GLU A 123 -13.74 -5.41 -4.41
C GLU A 123 -14.28 -6.43 -5.42
N LEU A 124 -14.56 -7.63 -4.98
CA LEU A 124 -15.08 -8.72 -5.82
C LEU A 124 -16.40 -9.24 -5.23
N PRO A 125 -17.34 -9.70 -6.07
CA PRO A 125 -18.64 -10.22 -5.61
C PRO A 125 -18.52 -11.59 -4.94
N ASP A 126 -17.36 -11.97 -4.51
CA ASP A 126 -17.07 -13.22 -3.83
C ASP A 126 -17.52 -13.13 -2.36
N HIS A 127 -18.07 -14.24 -1.86
CA HIS A 127 -18.40 -14.35 -0.45
C HIS A 127 -17.95 -15.71 0.10
N VAL A 128 -17.57 -15.71 1.37
CA VAL A 128 -17.19 -16.93 2.08
C VAL A 128 -18.07 -17.07 3.31
N ASN A 129 -18.83 -18.17 3.36
CA ASN A 129 -19.56 -18.57 4.55
C ASN A 129 -18.66 -19.50 5.37
N CYS A 130 -18.30 -19.13 6.57
CA CYS A 130 -17.43 -19.93 7.39
C CYS A 130 -17.75 -19.81 8.88
N ASN A 131 -17.15 -20.71 9.65
CA ASN A 131 -17.11 -20.58 11.12
C ASN A 131 -15.84 -19.83 11.50
N PRO A 132 -15.95 -18.56 11.94
CA PRO A 132 -14.77 -17.73 12.25
C PRO A 132 -13.87 -18.34 13.33
N ARG A 133 -14.46 -19.06 14.30
CA ARG A 133 -13.67 -19.70 15.37
C ARG A 133 -12.67 -20.72 14.85
N ALA A 134 -13.02 -21.46 13.79
CA ALA A 134 -12.12 -22.44 13.18
C ALA A 134 -11.00 -21.78 12.38
N LEU A 135 -11.23 -20.58 11.85
CA LEU A 135 -10.27 -19.86 11.03
C LEU A 135 -9.36 -18.94 11.85
N ARG A 136 -9.80 -18.47 13.02
CA ARG A 136 -9.14 -17.44 13.80
C ARG A 136 -7.67 -17.73 14.07
N GLU A 137 -7.38 -18.93 14.54
CA GLU A 137 -6.01 -19.32 14.88
C GLU A 137 -5.09 -19.30 13.65
N GLY A 138 -5.54 -19.89 12.54
CA GLY A 138 -4.80 -19.91 11.28
C GLY A 138 -4.65 -18.51 10.68
N TYR A 139 -5.68 -17.67 10.76
CA TYR A 139 -5.64 -16.30 10.30
C TYR A 139 -4.62 -15.45 11.07
N LEU A 140 -4.70 -15.45 12.41
CA LEU A 140 -3.77 -14.70 13.26
C LEU A 140 -2.33 -15.20 13.11
N ALA A 141 -2.11 -16.51 12.96
CA ALA A 141 -0.79 -17.05 12.69
C ALA A 141 -0.23 -16.66 11.31
N ALA A 142 -1.08 -16.39 10.32
CA ALA A 142 -0.66 -15.93 9.02
C ALA A 142 -0.38 -14.41 8.97
N LEU A 143 -0.98 -13.66 9.90
CA LEU A 143 -0.82 -12.23 10.03
C LEU A 143 0.53 -11.85 10.66
N HIS A 144 1.01 -12.62 11.60
CA HIS A 144 2.27 -12.43 12.33
C HIS A 144 3.43 -13.19 11.70
#